data_9937cc936f3f1e1ff9762a28cd6d9891
#
_entry.id   9937cc936f3f1e1ff9762a28cd6d9891
#
_cell.length_a   1.000
_cell.length_b   1.000
_cell.length_c   1.000
_cell.angle_alpha   90.00
_cell.angle_beta   90.00
_cell.angle_gamma   90.00
#
_symmetry.space_group_name_H-M   'P 1'
#
loop_
_entity.id
_entity.type
_entity.pdbx_description
1 polymer ?
#
loop_
_entity_poly.entity_id
_entity_poly.type
_entity_poly.pdbx_seq_one_letter_code
_entity_poly.pdbx_strand_id
1 'polypeptide(L)'
;MNKLLMALALGAAGTAWAQMTPVGVWHSIDDKTGETKAEIRLTEADGAVRGRIEKLLRKGADQAARCIDCEGDRKDQPVLGLEIIRGARKVAGKDVWEGGKILDPENGRDYTLRLTPVEGGRKLEVRGSIAFIGRTQTWVRVQ
;
A
#
# COMPACT_ATOMS: atom_id res chain seq x y z
N MET A 1 -25.09 -44.88 -38.27
CA MET A 1 -24.03 -44.94 -37.28
C MET A 1 -23.64 -43.53 -36.87
N ASN A 2 -24.13 -43.14 -35.75
CA ASN A 2 -23.86 -41.77 -35.25
C ASN A 2 -22.61 -41.79 -34.41
N LYS A 3 -21.56 -41.08 -34.84
CA LYS A 3 -20.39 -40.84 -34.05
C LYS A 3 -20.64 -39.59 -33.19
N LEU A 4 -20.91 -39.80 -31.94
CA LEU A 4 -20.96 -38.73 -30.93
C LEU A 4 -19.54 -38.22 -30.70
N LEU A 5 -19.22 -37.04 -31.18
CA LEU A 5 -18.01 -36.34 -30.80
C LEU A 5 -18.26 -35.63 -29.46
N MET A 6 -17.71 -36.23 -28.41
CA MET A 6 -17.68 -35.64 -27.06
C MET A 6 -16.57 -34.61 -27.04
N ALA A 7 -16.93 -33.33 -27.16
CA ALA A 7 -15.98 -32.25 -26.95
C ALA A 7 -15.72 -32.10 -25.44
N LEU A 8 -14.54 -32.54 -25.00
CA LEU A 8 -14.04 -32.19 -23.66
C LEU A 8 -13.71 -30.69 -23.67
N ALA A 9 -14.56 -29.90 -23.03
CA ALA A 9 -14.19 -28.53 -22.67
C ALA A 9 -13.19 -28.61 -21.50
N LEU A 10 -11.90 -28.45 -21.78
CA LEU A 10 -10.91 -28.18 -20.75
C LEU A 10 -11.18 -26.77 -20.22
N GLY A 11 -11.83 -26.69 -19.08
CA GLY A 11 -11.92 -25.46 -18.32
C GLY A 11 -10.50 -25.11 -17.84
N ALA A 12 -9.89 -24.09 -18.45
CA ALA A 12 -8.68 -23.49 -17.94
C ALA A 12 -9.04 -22.82 -16.59
N ALA A 13 -8.77 -23.52 -15.50
CA ALA A 13 -8.75 -22.91 -14.19
C ALA A 13 -7.58 -21.93 -14.19
N GLY A 14 -7.85 -20.64 -14.46
CA GLY A 14 -6.89 -19.59 -14.32
C GLY A 14 -6.42 -19.56 -12.88
N THR A 15 -5.17 -19.98 -12.62
CA THR A 15 -4.53 -19.72 -11.34
C THR A 15 -4.39 -18.21 -11.20
N ALA A 16 -5.17 -17.61 -10.28
CA ALA A 16 -4.97 -16.23 -9.91
C ALA A 16 -3.62 -16.13 -9.20
N TRP A 17 -2.60 -15.72 -9.93
CA TRP A 17 -1.31 -15.41 -9.36
C TRP A 17 -1.48 -14.17 -8.51
N ALA A 18 -1.27 -14.27 -7.19
CA ALA A 18 -1.17 -13.12 -6.34
C ALA A 18 -0.01 -12.26 -6.86
N GLN A 19 -0.30 -11.02 -7.24
CA GLN A 19 0.68 -10.14 -7.85
C GLN A 19 1.66 -9.62 -6.79
N MET A 20 2.94 -9.85 -7.02
CA MET A 20 4.02 -9.29 -6.21
C MET A 20 4.23 -7.82 -6.58
N THR A 21 3.24 -7.01 -6.30
CA THR A 21 3.22 -5.56 -6.57
C THR A 21 2.67 -4.81 -5.37
N PRO A 22 3.16 -3.60 -5.06
CA PRO A 22 2.56 -2.77 -4.04
C PRO A 22 1.27 -2.10 -4.51
N VAL A 23 0.96 -2.12 -5.80
CA VAL A 23 -0.28 -1.52 -6.33
C VAL A 23 -1.51 -2.27 -5.81
N GLY A 24 -2.48 -1.53 -5.33
CA GLY A 24 -3.73 -2.07 -4.78
C GLY A 24 -4.23 -1.32 -3.57
N VAL A 25 -5.17 -1.93 -2.86
CA VAL A 25 -5.78 -1.39 -1.65
C VAL A 25 -5.31 -2.18 -0.44
N TRP A 26 -4.89 -1.47 0.58
CA TRP A 26 -4.25 -2.03 1.75
C TRP A 26 -4.87 -1.48 3.04
N HIS A 27 -4.93 -2.33 4.07
CA HIS A 27 -5.17 -1.89 5.43
C HIS A 27 -3.84 -1.76 6.18
N SER A 28 -3.56 -0.56 6.67
CA SER A 28 -2.46 -0.35 7.60
C SER A 28 -2.88 -0.81 9.00
N ILE A 29 -1.98 -1.53 9.65
CA ILE A 29 -2.23 -2.14 10.96
C ILE A 29 -1.32 -1.48 11.99
N ASP A 30 -1.89 -1.12 13.14
CA ASP A 30 -1.10 -0.68 14.28
C ASP A 30 -0.30 -1.86 14.84
N ASP A 31 1.01 -1.75 14.83
CA ASP A 31 1.91 -2.84 15.23
C ASP A 31 1.93 -3.09 16.76
N LYS A 32 1.39 -2.18 17.56
CA LYS A 32 1.27 -2.33 19.02
C LYS A 32 -0.06 -2.96 19.43
N THR A 33 -1.15 -2.56 18.77
CA THR A 33 -2.52 -2.95 19.16
C THR A 33 -3.14 -3.96 18.22
N GLY A 34 -2.64 -4.10 16.98
CA GLY A 34 -3.25 -4.91 15.93
C GLY A 34 -4.49 -4.27 15.29
N GLU A 35 -4.84 -3.05 15.72
CA GLU A 35 -6.00 -2.33 15.18
C GLU A 35 -5.75 -1.88 13.74
N THR A 36 -6.77 -1.99 12.89
CA THR A 36 -6.73 -1.42 11.54
C THR A 36 -6.84 0.10 11.63
N LYS A 37 -5.84 0.79 11.11
CA LYS A 37 -5.74 2.26 11.18
C LYS A 37 -6.42 2.97 10.03
N ALA A 38 -6.13 2.53 8.80
CA ALA A 38 -6.56 3.21 7.60
C ALA A 38 -6.63 2.26 6.41
N GLU A 39 -7.43 2.62 5.43
CA GLU A 39 -7.40 2.03 4.10
C GLU A 39 -6.62 2.94 3.16
N ILE A 40 -5.63 2.39 2.48
CA ILE A 40 -4.68 3.14 1.66
C ILE A 40 -4.68 2.52 0.27
N ARG A 41 -4.86 3.36 -0.74
CA ARG A 41 -4.74 2.95 -2.14
C ARG A 41 -3.37 3.32 -2.67
N LEU A 42 -2.65 2.33 -3.19
CA LEU A 42 -1.41 2.52 -3.93
C LEU A 42 -1.67 2.39 -5.42
N THR A 43 -1.20 3.37 -6.17
CA THR A 43 -1.29 3.43 -7.63
C THR A 43 0.10 3.64 -8.22
N GLU A 44 0.26 3.34 -9.50
CA GLU A 44 1.50 3.58 -10.23
C GLU A 44 1.23 4.45 -11.45
N ALA A 45 2.07 5.46 -11.63
CA ALA A 45 2.08 6.32 -12.81
C ALA A 45 3.54 6.62 -13.18
N ASP A 46 3.89 6.46 -14.45
CA ASP A 46 5.26 6.70 -14.95
C ASP A 46 6.35 5.93 -14.18
N GLY A 47 6.03 4.71 -13.74
CA GLY A 47 6.91 3.84 -12.99
C GLY A 47 7.07 4.21 -11.50
N ALA A 48 6.38 5.22 -11.01
CA ALA A 48 6.42 5.65 -9.61
C ALA A 48 5.13 5.30 -8.87
N VAL A 49 5.28 4.69 -7.70
CA VAL A 49 4.16 4.36 -6.80
C VAL A 49 3.81 5.58 -5.95
N ARG A 50 2.51 5.85 -5.87
CA ARG A 50 1.89 6.86 -5.01
C ARG A 50 0.87 6.18 -4.10
N GLY A 51 0.57 6.79 -2.98
CA GLY A 51 -0.44 6.27 -2.05
C GLY A 51 -1.25 7.35 -1.37
N ARG A 52 -2.57 7.10 -1.28
CA ARG A 52 -3.52 8.00 -0.61
C ARG A 52 -4.30 7.27 0.45
N ILE A 53 -4.59 7.95 1.54
CA ILE A 53 -5.51 7.48 2.57
C ILE A 53 -6.93 7.64 2.02
N GLU A 54 -7.65 6.52 1.88
CA GLU A 54 -9.05 6.52 1.42
C GLU A 54 -10.05 6.44 2.56
N LYS A 55 -9.68 5.80 3.68
CA LYS A 55 -10.52 5.66 4.87
C LYS A 55 -9.71 5.76 6.14
N LEU A 56 -10.29 6.39 7.16
CA LEU A 56 -9.77 6.37 8.52
C LEU A 56 -10.60 5.35 9.31
N LEU A 57 -9.98 4.23 9.69
CA LEU A 57 -10.67 3.05 10.22
C LEU A 57 -10.43 2.85 11.72
N ARG A 58 -9.51 3.57 12.32
CA ARG A 58 -9.28 3.49 13.76
C ARG A 58 -10.57 3.85 14.51
N LYS A 59 -10.92 3.07 15.51
CA LYS A 59 -12.09 3.35 16.35
C LYS A 59 -12.00 4.74 16.97
N GLY A 60 -13.03 5.55 16.77
CA GLY A 60 -13.07 6.92 17.27
C GLY A 60 -12.20 7.90 16.46
N ALA A 61 -11.75 7.52 15.27
CA ALA A 61 -10.96 8.42 14.42
C ALA A 61 -11.75 9.69 14.08
N ASP A 62 -11.08 10.83 14.20
CA ASP A 62 -11.63 12.10 13.73
C ASP A 62 -11.57 12.15 12.20
N GLN A 63 -12.73 12.01 11.55
CA GLN A 63 -12.86 12.03 10.09
C GLN A 63 -12.57 13.42 9.49
N ALA A 64 -12.56 14.45 10.30
CA ALA A 64 -12.23 15.83 9.90
C ALA A 64 -10.79 16.22 10.25
N ALA A 65 -9.97 15.27 10.72
CA ALA A 65 -8.56 15.54 11.07
C ALA A 65 -7.80 16.11 9.89
N ARG A 66 -6.90 17.06 10.20
CA ARG A 66 -6.02 17.72 9.22
C ARG A 66 -4.57 17.49 9.59
N CYS A 67 -3.69 17.51 8.59
CA CYS A 67 -2.25 17.40 8.82
C CYS A 67 -1.69 18.77 9.21
N ILE A 68 -1.84 19.14 10.46
CA ILE A 68 -1.40 20.47 10.96
C ILE A 68 0.12 20.58 11.05
N ASP A 69 0.81 19.47 11.24
CA ASP A 69 2.29 19.42 11.32
C ASP A 69 2.95 19.15 9.95
N CYS A 70 2.16 19.00 8.90
CA CYS A 70 2.67 18.86 7.54
C CYS A 70 3.26 20.16 7.02
N GLU A 71 4.12 20.03 6.02
CA GLU A 71 4.73 21.17 5.32
C GLU A 71 4.32 21.18 3.84
N GLY A 72 4.55 22.34 3.18
CA GLY A 72 4.32 22.48 1.76
C GLY A 72 2.84 22.30 1.36
N ASP A 73 2.63 21.57 0.29
CA ASP A 73 1.30 21.36 -0.31
C ASP A 73 0.34 20.54 0.57
N ARG A 74 0.85 19.84 1.57
CA ARG A 74 0.04 19.01 2.49
C ARG A 74 -0.26 19.66 3.82
N LYS A 75 0.28 20.87 4.07
CA LYS A 75 0.00 21.61 5.29
C LYS A 75 -1.49 21.91 5.44
N ASP A 76 -2.05 21.56 6.60
CA ASP A 76 -3.45 21.77 6.95
C ASP A 76 -4.45 21.06 6.03
N GLN A 77 -3.99 20.14 5.19
CA GLN A 77 -4.88 19.35 4.34
C GLN A 77 -5.60 18.26 5.15
N PRO A 78 -6.82 17.87 4.74
CA PRO A 78 -7.49 16.75 5.37
C PRO A 78 -6.63 15.49 5.31
N VAL A 79 -6.57 14.73 6.41
CA VAL A 79 -5.91 13.43 6.44
C VAL A 79 -6.64 12.43 5.56
N LEU A 80 -7.96 12.49 5.53
CA LEU A 80 -8.77 11.73 4.58
C LEU A 80 -8.51 12.24 3.16
N GLY A 81 -8.04 11.38 2.27
CA GLY A 81 -7.64 11.73 0.91
C GLY A 81 -6.19 12.18 0.76
N LEU A 82 -5.43 12.28 1.86
CA LEU A 82 -4.05 12.76 1.84
C LEU A 82 -3.13 11.80 1.11
N GLU A 83 -2.30 12.34 0.21
CA GLU A 83 -1.22 11.59 -0.41
C GLU A 83 -0.08 11.43 0.59
N ILE A 84 0.19 10.18 0.99
CA ILE A 84 1.23 9.87 1.99
C ILE A 84 2.43 9.14 1.41
N ILE A 85 2.32 8.56 0.22
CA ILE A 85 3.44 7.90 -0.47
C ILE A 85 3.69 8.59 -1.80
N ARG A 86 4.96 8.91 -2.07
CA ARG A 86 5.41 9.54 -3.31
C ARG A 86 6.72 8.94 -3.79
N GLY A 87 6.78 8.61 -5.08
CA GLY A 87 8.02 8.41 -5.81
C GLY A 87 8.72 7.07 -5.59
N ALA A 88 8.08 6.05 -5.04
CA ALA A 88 8.70 4.74 -4.90
C ALA A 88 8.79 4.03 -6.26
N ARG A 89 9.98 3.52 -6.59
CA ARG A 89 10.27 2.86 -7.87
C ARG A 89 10.82 1.45 -7.65
N LYS A 90 10.44 0.55 -8.54
CA LYS A 90 10.92 -0.84 -8.50
C LYS A 90 12.41 -0.90 -8.67
N VAL A 91 13.09 -1.62 -7.79
CA VAL A 91 14.50 -1.98 -7.95
C VAL A 91 14.62 -3.05 -9.02
N ALA A 92 15.56 -2.86 -9.97
CA ALA A 92 15.75 -3.80 -11.07
C ALA A 92 16.01 -5.23 -10.56
N GLY A 93 15.23 -6.19 -11.07
CA GLY A 93 15.34 -7.60 -10.73
C GLY A 93 14.88 -8.01 -9.33
N LYS A 94 14.23 -7.10 -8.58
CA LYS A 94 13.73 -7.37 -7.22
C LYS A 94 12.29 -6.92 -7.06
N ASP A 95 11.53 -7.62 -6.21
CA ASP A 95 10.19 -7.21 -5.80
C ASP A 95 10.26 -6.24 -4.61
N VAL A 96 10.99 -5.16 -4.81
CA VAL A 96 11.22 -4.09 -3.84
C VAL A 96 11.07 -2.74 -4.54
N TRP A 97 10.39 -1.80 -3.90
CA TRP A 97 10.22 -0.42 -4.36
C TRP A 97 10.88 0.53 -3.37
N GLU A 98 11.75 1.38 -3.86
CA GLU A 98 12.56 2.32 -3.06
C GLU A 98 12.60 3.72 -3.71
N GLY A 99 13.35 4.62 -3.11
CA GLY A 99 13.64 5.97 -3.61
C GLY A 99 12.53 6.98 -3.37
N GLY A 100 11.43 6.56 -2.76
CA GLY A 100 10.32 7.44 -2.40
C GLY A 100 10.30 7.83 -0.94
N LYS A 101 9.23 8.53 -0.57
CA LYS A 101 8.96 8.98 0.79
C LYS A 101 7.58 8.53 1.26
N ILE A 102 7.46 8.29 2.55
CA ILE A 102 6.19 8.12 3.24
C ILE A 102 6.02 9.18 4.32
N LEU A 103 4.87 9.85 4.30
CA LEU A 103 4.47 10.84 5.30
C LEU A 103 3.73 10.16 6.43
N ASP A 104 4.10 10.49 7.66
CA ASP A 104 3.28 10.21 8.83
C ASP A 104 2.44 11.46 9.16
N PRO A 105 1.12 11.43 8.95
CA PRO A 105 0.28 12.60 9.21
C PRO A 105 0.13 12.94 10.69
N GLU A 106 0.48 12.02 11.60
CA GLU A 106 0.42 12.26 13.05
C GLU A 106 1.55 13.20 13.53
N ASN A 107 2.68 13.21 12.84
CA ASN A 107 3.82 14.07 13.19
C ASN A 107 4.31 14.98 12.04
N GLY A 108 3.74 14.86 10.86
CA GLY A 108 4.09 15.67 9.68
C GLY A 108 5.45 15.37 9.06
N ARG A 109 6.09 14.27 9.44
CA ARG A 109 7.42 13.90 8.94
C ARG A 109 7.37 12.99 7.73
N ASP A 110 8.28 13.22 6.80
CA ASP A 110 8.56 12.32 5.69
C ASP A 110 9.71 11.38 6.05
N TYR A 111 9.49 10.10 5.76
CA TYR A 111 10.48 9.04 5.97
C TYR A 111 10.93 8.46 4.62
N THR A 112 12.17 8.02 4.54
CA THR A 112 12.65 7.23 3.40
C THR A 112 11.89 5.92 3.34
N LEU A 113 11.34 5.58 2.17
CA LEU A 113 10.39 4.48 1.99
C LEU A 113 11.04 3.27 1.32
N ARG A 114 10.69 2.10 1.82
CA ARG A 114 10.86 0.83 1.13
C ARG A 114 9.56 0.03 1.23
N LEU A 115 9.09 -0.45 0.09
CA LEU A 115 7.91 -1.33 -0.02
C LEU A 115 8.36 -2.70 -0.48
N THR A 116 7.93 -3.75 0.22
CA THR A 116 8.25 -5.13 -0.14
C THR A 116 7.00 -5.99 -0.03
N PRO A 117 6.37 -6.36 -1.15
CA PRO A 117 5.29 -7.35 -1.14
C PRO A 117 5.82 -8.69 -0.63
N VAL A 118 5.07 -9.33 0.24
CA VAL A 118 5.41 -10.62 0.83
C VAL A 118 4.19 -11.54 0.86
N GLU A 119 4.39 -12.78 1.19
CA GLU A 119 3.33 -13.79 1.26
C GLU A 119 2.46 -13.84 -0.02
N GLY A 120 3.12 -13.92 -1.18
CA GLY A 120 2.43 -13.97 -2.47
C GLY A 120 1.69 -12.68 -2.82
N GLY A 121 2.08 -11.54 -2.25
CA GLY A 121 1.44 -10.25 -2.46
C GLY A 121 0.24 -9.98 -1.57
N ARG A 122 -0.05 -10.86 -0.60
CA ARG A 122 -1.16 -10.67 0.35
C ARG A 122 -0.84 -9.65 1.44
N LYS A 123 0.45 -9.46 1.72
CA LYS A 123 0.94 -8.48 2.68
C LYS A 123 1.99 -7.58 2.05
N LEU A 124 2.15 -6.41 2.62
CA LEU A 124 3.13 -5.42 2.20
C LEU A 124 3.92 -4.97 3.42
N GLU A 125 5.22 -5.21 3.40
CA GLU A 125 6.12 -4.61 4.37
C GLU A 125 6.38 -3.17 3.95
N VAL A 126 6.09 -2.24 4.84
CA VAL A 126 6.26 -0.80 4.65
C VAL A 126 7.30 -0.31 5.64
N ARG A 127 8.50 -0.03 5.16
CA ARG A 127 9.59 0.47 5.99
C ARG A 127 9.78 1.96 5.78
N GLY A 128 9.62 2.72 6.86
CA GLY A 128 10.00 4.13 6.93
C GLY A 128 11.28 4.29 7.73
N SER A 129 12.21 5.09 7.25
CA SER A 129 13.47 5.33 7.95
C SER A 129 13.97 6.77 7.84
N ILE A 130 14.68 7.21 8.89
CA ILE A 130 15.48 8.43 8.91
C ILE A 130 16.89 8.01 9.31
N ALA A 131 17.90 8.29 8.46
CA ALA A 131 19.26 7.83 8.63
C ALA A 131 19.30 6.30 8.84
N PHE A 132 19.86 5.83 9.96
CA PHE A 132 19.98 4.41 10.30
C PHE A 132 18.80 3.84 11.07
N ILE A 133 17.85 4.70 11.49
CA ILE A 133 16.72 4.30 12.31
C ILE A 133 15.52 4.11 11.38
N GLY A 134 14.99 2.90 11.38
CA GLY A 134 13.82 2.55 10.60
C GLY A 134 12.84 1.69 11.37
N ARG A 135 11.60 1.70 10.89
CA ARG A 135 10.50 0.91 11.41
C ARG A 135 9.75 0.28 10.27
N THR A 136 9.46 -1.01 10.39
CA THR A 136 8.69 -1.75 9.41
C THR A 136 7.30 -2.05 9.96
N GLN A 137 6.28 -1.67 9.20
CA GLN A 137 4.89 -2.05 9.43
C GLN A 137 4.50 -3.09 8.38
N THR A 138 3.55 -3.95 8.73
CA THR A 138 2.96 -4.88 7.77
C THR A 138 1.54 -4.45 7.47
N TRP A 139 1.26 -4.16 6.20
CA TRP A 139 -0.08 -3.86 5.71
C TRP A 139 -0.69 -5.12 5.10
N VAL A 140 -2.01 -5.22 5.17
CA VAL A 140 -2.77 -6.37 4.65
C VAL A 140 -3.52 -5.96 3.40
N ARG A 141 -3.39 -6.74 2.32
CA ARG A 141 -4.09 -6.46 1.06
C ARG A 141 -5.60 -6.66 1.22
N VAL A 142 -6.35 -5.67 0.74
CA VAL A 142 -7.81 -5.71 0.61
C VAL A 142 -8.20 -6.07 -0.83
N GLN A 143 -7.51 -5.43 -1.77
CA GLN A 143 -7.70 -5.64 -3.21
C GLN A 143 -6.38 -5.55 -3.96
#